data_f86d6c1ff25f904eb43e41b322ea6a6d
#
_entry.id   f86d6c1ff25f904eb43e41b322ea6a6d
#
_cell.length_a   1.000
_cell.length_b   1.000
_cell.length_c   1.000
_cell.angle_alpha   90.00
_cell.angle_beta   90.00
_cell.angle_gamma   90.00
#
_symmetry.space_group_name_H-M   'P 1'
#
loop_
_entity.id
_entity.type
_entity.pdbx_description
1 polymer ?
#
loop_
_entity_poly.entity_id
_entity_poly.type
_entity_poly.pdbx_seq_one_letter_code
_entity_poly.pdbx_strand_id
1 'polypeptide(L)'
;MARQESLTTPRFYGVSPADRAPLIAFMVDGLEDAGCRIIHKPAPNTAPFVITFETPAGERAGIVAYAFLANNELTKNRPENEHRFQIKYGGDLSGIHEVWQDPYGLYTTLFLGINSEQGFFVAADPILHGPTRFSVSVEFKDADVEQILSAGWHAWERERRGGNPHAKRKRAQMPTGEVGDPLFEVLVGGARKHFLRLIRFERETLGEAPGDRQYIADHMGDDSLATVTQGLPAAGQPPDARLHALATEFDLPVDRVLDLIAERRMLKVAVRGSVAEEHLLNSLRHVPGVSKCQRITAENGSDVELLFRGRRVVVECKNSSRNRTAAGLMKIDFQRTRAAKGDPCSRYYSPKDFDLVAACVHACTEKWDFWYAPTSTLTGRDDCPGKLDNNVKIDPALWTQNALAALDYVVAS
;
A
#
# COMPACT_ATOMS: atom_id res chain seq x y z
N MET A 1 17.38 0.11 -27.73
CA MET A 1 16.83 -0.41 -26.46
C MET A 1 18.01 -0.64 -25.53
N ALA A 2 18.34 0.33 -24.69
CA ALA A 2 19.33 0.16 -23.64
C ALA A 2 18.71 -0.73 -22.55
N ARG A 3 19.34 -1.86 -22.25
CA ARG A 3 19.03 -2.64 -21.05
C ARG A 3 19.25 -1.74 -19.84
N GLN A 4 18.18 -1.44 -19.13
CA GLN A 4 18.27 -0.85 -17.80
C GLN A 4 18.89 -1.93 -16.90
N GLU A 5 20.18 -1.82 -16.67
CA GLU A 5 20.85 -2.63 -15.66
C GLU A 5 20.26 -2.18 -14.31
N SER A 6 19.58 -3.08 -13.62
CA SER A 6 19.18 -2.91 -12.24
C SER A 6 20.42 -2.55 -11.42
N LEU A 7 20.53 -1.31 -10.98
CA LEU A 7 21.66 -0.85 -10.18
C LEU A 7 21.68 -1.64 -8.88
N THR A 8 22.77 -2.37 -8.65
CA THR A 8 22.97 -3.13 -7.39
C THR A 8 23.21 -2.22 -6.18
N THR A 9 23.42 -0.93 -6.42
CA THR A 9 23.66 0.09 -5.39
C THR A 9 22.95 1.39 -5.75
N PRO A 10 22.50 2.19 -4.76
CA PRO A 10 21.92 3.50 -5.03
C PRO A 10 22.92 4.44 -5.70
N ARG A 11 22.43 5.30 -6.58
CA ARG A 11 23.22 6.40 -7.12
C ARG A 11 23.33 7.51 -6.07
N PHE A 12 24.56 7.92 -5.77
CA PHE A 12 24.82 8.97 -4.81
C PHE A 12 25.01 10.33 -5.51
N TYR A 13 24.57 11.40 -4.81
CA TYR A 13 24.64 12.79 -5.26
C TYR A 13 25.29 13.66 -4.19
N GLY A 14 26.13 14.61 -4.62
CA GLY A 14 26.63 15.64 -3.72
C GLY A 14 25.52 16.62 -3.33
N VAL A 15 25.40 16.94 -2.06
CA VAL A 15 24.38 17.84 -1.50
C VAL A 15 24.98 18.82 -0.51
N SER A 16 24.26 19.92 -0.20
CA SER A 16 24.69 20.89 0.81
C SER A 16 24.62 20.31 2.22
N PRO A 17 25.73 20.27 2.97
CA PRO A 17 25.71 19.77 4.34
C PRO A 17 24.80 20.55 5.28
N ALA A 18 24.69 21.87 5.12
CA ALA A 18 23.88 22.73 5.97
C ALA A 18 22.39 22.35 5.92
N ASP A 19 21.90 21.98 4.73
CA ASP A 19 20.50 21.61 4.53
C ASP A 19 20.22 20.14 4.93
N ARG A 20 21.26 19.31 5.00
CA ARG A 20 21.11 17.85 5.16
C ARG A 20 21.48 17.33 6.54
N ALA A 21 22.37 18.00 7.26
CA ALA A 21 22.73 17.62 8.60
C ALA A 21 21.52 17.53 9.56
N PRO A 22 20.56 18.47 9.57
CA PRO A 22 19.36 18.37 10.41
C PRO A 22 18.48 17.16 10.08
N LEU A 23 18.41 16.77 8.80
CA LEU A 23 17.62 15.61 8.39
C LEU A 23 18.23 14.30 8.88
N ILE A 24 19.57 14.18 8.79
CA ILE A 24 20.29 13.02 9.32
C ILE A 24 20.16 12.96 10.84
N ALA A 25 20.34 14.09 11.53
CA ALA A 25 20.17 14.16 12.97
C ALA A 25 18.75 13.70 13.39
N PHE A 26 17.71 14.20 12.73
CA PHE A 26 16.34 13.79 12.99
C PHE A 26 16.14 12.27 12.89
N MET A 27 16.65 11.64 11.82
CA MET A 27 16.53 10.20 11.60
C MET A 27 17.32 9.38 12.63
N VAL A 28 18.54 9.83 12.94
CA VAL A 28 19.40 9.17 13.94
C VAL A 28 18.76 9.28 15.33
N ASP A 29 18.38 10.49 15.75
CA ASP A 29 17.73 10.73 17.04
C ASP A 29 16.44 9.91 17.17
N GLY A 30 15.64 9.82 16.08
CA GLY A 30 14.40 9.01 16.07
C GLY A 30 14.66 7.51 16.23
N LEU A 31 15.76 6.99 15.71
CA LEU A 31 16.19 5.62 15.95
C LEU A 31 16.72 5.41 17.38
N GLU A 32 17.51 6.36 17.88
CA GLU A 32 18.05 6.32 19.25
C GLU A 32 16.92 6.46 20.29
N ASP A 33 15.92 7.34 20.04
CA ASP A 33 14.72 7.46 20.87
C ASP A 33 13.93 6.13 20.95
N ALA A 34 13.97 5.33 19.88
CA ALA A 34 13.39 3.99 19.83
C ALA A 34 14.29 2.89 20.43
N GLY A 35 15.40 3.26 21.05
CA GLY A 35 16.36 2.35 21.68
C GLY A 35 17.28 1.61 20.70
N CYS A 36 17.36 2.04 19.44
CA CYS A 36 18.28 1.46 18.48
C CYS A 36 19.72 1.93 18.70
N ARG A 37 20.67 1.06 18.39
CA ARG A 37 22.10 1.39 18.38
C ARG A 37 22.54 1.66 16.94
N ILE A 38 23.01 2.87 16.66
CA ILE A 38 23.51 3.24 15.34
C ILE A 38 24.85 2.54 15.07
N ILE A 39 24.94 1.81 13.95
CA ILE A 39 26.17 1.14 13.49
C ILE A 39 26.90 2.04 12.49
N HIS A 40 26.16 2.64 11.55
CA HIS A 40 26.70 3.56 10.56
C HIS A 40 25.72 4.69 10.28
N LYS A 41 26.26 5.91 10.16
CA LYS A 41 25.54 7.10 9.66
C LYS A 41 26.35 7.78 8.57
N PRO A 42 25.67 8.34 7.53
CA PRO A 42 26.37 8.97 6.40
C PRO A 42 26.91 10.35 6.78
N ALA A 43 27.87 10.82 5.97
CA ALA A 43 28.23 12.22 5.97
C ALA A 43 27.12 13.07 5.30
N PRO A 44 26.89 14.32 5.76
CA PRO A 44 25.77 15.14 5.27
C PRO A 44 25.96 15.74 3.88
N ASN A 45 27.06 15.46 3.20
CA ASN A 45 27.39 15.98 1.87
C ASN A 45 26.97 15.06 0.71
N THR A 46 26.36 13.93 1.00
CA THR A 46 25.98 12.93 -0.02
C THR A 46 24.59 12.38 0.26
N ALA A 47 23.73 12.30 -0.75
CA ALA A 47 22.41 11.70 -0.69
C ALA A 47 22.26 10.61 -1.78
N PRO A 48 21.42 9.59 -1.63
CA PRO A 48 20.57 9.30 -0.47
C PRO A 48 21.39 8.91 0.77
N PHE A 49 20.74 8.95 1.95
CA PHE A 49 21.38 8.67 3.23
C PHE A 49 21.29 7.19 3.58
N VAL A 50 22.44 6.54 3.73
CA VAL A 50 22.49 5.14 4.15
C VAL A 50 22.76 5.10 5.66
N ILE A 51 21.83 4.57 6.45
CA ILE A 51 21.96 4.40 7.90
C ILE A 51 21.80 2.93 8.21
N THR A 52 22.71 2.37 9.00
CA THR A 52 22.58 1.02 9.54
C THR A 52 22.55 1.06 11.06
N PHE A 53 21.70 0.22 11.63
CA PHE A 53 21.44 0.21 13.06
C PHE A 53 21.07 -1.19 13.54
N GLU A 54 21.12 -1.37 14.86
CA GLU A 54 20.65 -2.57 15.55
C GLU A 54 19.46 -2.19 16.44
N THR A 55 18.35 -2.92 16.30
CA THR A 55 17.15 -2.70 17.11
C THR A 55 17.35 -3.21 18.53
N PRO A 56 16.50 -2.81 19.51
CA PRO A 56 16.53 -3.37 20.87
C PRO A 56 16.41 -4.89 20.92
N ALA A 57 15.78 -5.50 19.92
CA ALA A 57 15.66 -6.95 19.77
C ALA A 57 16.94 -7.61 19.18
N GLY A 58 18.00 -6.85 18.88
CA GLY A 58 19.25 -7.36 18.31
C GLY A 58 19.19 -7.58 16.78
N GLU A 59 18.12 -7.17 16.11
CA GLU A 59 18.02 -7.23 14.64
C GLU A 59 18.88 -6.11 14.02
N ARG A 60 19.76 -6.48 13.07
CA ARG A 60 20.49 -5.50 12.26
C ARG A 60 19.71 -5.14 11.02
N ALA A 61 19.46 -3.87 10.83
CA ALA A 61 18.71 -3.32 9.73
C ALA A 61 19.44 -2.14 9.07
N GLY A 62 19.09 -1.86 7.83
CA GLY A 62 19.59 -0.73 7.08
C GLY A 62 18.48 0.01 6.35
N ILE A 63 18.67 1.31 6.16
CA ILE A 63 17.79 2.15 5.34
C ILE A 63 18.59 2.88 4.28
N VAL A 64 17.94 3.15 3.16
CA VAL A 64 18.36 4.12 2.14
C VAL A 64 17.31 5.21 2.08
N ALA A 65 17.59 6.35 2.70
CA ALA A 65 16.64 7.44 2.88
C ALA A 65 16.83 8.55 1.84
N TYR A 66 15.83 8.76 1.02
CA TYR A 66 15.64 9.94 0.16
C TYR A 66 14.87 10.99 0.98
N ALA A 67 15.60 11.69 1.85
CA ALA A 67 15.00 12.63 2.78
C ALA A 67 15.18 14.09 2.31
N PHE A 68 14.11 14.87 2.42
CA PHE A 68 14.02 16.27 2.01
C PHE A 68 13.43 17.12 3.12
N LEU A 69 13.65 18.44 3.06
CA LEU A 69 13.04 19.37 4.00
C LEU A 69 11.54 19.50 3.67
N ALA A 70 10.68 19.29 4.65
CA ALA A 70 9.26 19.58 4.60
C ALA A 70 9.00 20.97 5.20
N ASN A 71 8.33 21.86 4.46
CA ASN A 71 8.01 23.20 4.92
C ASN A 71 6.68 23.70 4.34
N ASN A 72 6.18 24.78 4.94
CA ASN A 72 5.02 25.54 4.49
C ASN A 72 5.40 26.94 3.95
N GLU A 73 6.62 27.10 3.42
CA GLU A 73 7.11 28.38 2.92
C GLU A 73 6.16 28.98 1.88
N LEU A 74 5.66 30.17 2.14
CA LEU A 74 4.71 30.87 1.28
C LEU A 74 5.36 31.27 -0.04
N THR A 75 4.77 30.85 -1.13
CA THR A 75 5.18 31.25 -2.48
C THR A 75 3.95 31.73 -3.25
N LYS A 76 4.13 32.58 -4.28
CA LYS A 76 3.08 33.29 -5.03
C LYS A 76 1.87 32.45 -5.49
N ASN A 77 2.02 31.13 -5.63
CA ASN A 77 0.98 30.24 -6.14
C ASN A 77 0.69 29.06 -5.20
N ARG A 78 1.05 29.16 -3.93
CA ARG A 78 0.86 28.10 -2.95
C ARG A 78 -0.27 28.50 -2.01
N PRO A 79 -1.27 27.62 -1.77
CA PRO A 79 -2.26 27.83 -0.73
C PRO A 79 -1.58 28.01 0.65
N GLU A 80 -2.13 28.88 1.49
CA GLU A 80 -1.56 29.15 2.83
C GLU A 80 -1.53 27.91 3.72
N ASN A 81 -2.49 27.00 3.55
CA ASN A 81 -2.63 25.77 4.31
C ASN A 81 -1.89 24.57 3.68
N GLU A 82 -0.93 24.81 2.81
CA GLU A 82 -0.20 23.74 2.11
C GLU A 82 1.22 23.61 2.60
N HIS A 83 1.56 22.43 3.08
CA HIS A 83 2.91 21.95 3.28
C HIS A 83 3.39 21.14 2.08
N ARG A 84 4.69 21.03 1.91
CA ARG A 84 5.27 20.13 0.92
C ARG A 84 6.71 19.77 1.25
N PHE A 85 7.15 18.62 0.75
CA PHE A 85 8.57 18.41 0.49
C PHE A 85 8.82 18.25 -1.00
N GLN A 86 10.00 18.63 -1.43
CA GLN A 86 10.36 18.69 -2.83
C GLN A 86 11.63 17.90 -3.10
N ILE A 87 11.58 17.06 -4.12
CA ILE A 87 12.73 16.31 -4.58
C ILE A 87 13.75 17.27 -5.20
N LYS A 88 14.90 17.39 -4.54
CA LYS A 88 16.01 18.22 -4.98
C LYS A 88 17.33 17.49 -4.74
N TYR A 89 17.70 16.58 -5.59
CA TYR A 89 19.01 15.96 -5.55
C TYR A 89 19.60 15.81 -6.94
N GLY A 90 20.94 15.83 -6.98
CA GLY A 90 21.70 15.86 -8.22
C GLY A 90 21.82 17.25 -8.81
N GLY A 91 22.81 17.46 -9.66
CA GLY A 91 23.02 18.70 -10.41
C GLY A 91 22.30 18.73 -11.76
N ASP A 92 21.77 17.61 -12.20
CA ASP A 92 21.07 17.50 -13.48
C ASP A 92 19.57 17.78 -13.30
N LEU A 93 19.16 19.01 -13.64
CA LEU A 93 17.78 19.47 -13.54
C LEU A 93 16.84 18.86 -14.60
N SER A 94 17.40 18.24 -15.63
CA SER A 94 16.66 17.65 -16.77
C SER A 94 16.60 16.12 -16.69
N GLY A 95 17.46 15.51 -15.87
CA GLY A 95 17.58 14.08 -15.74
C GLY A 95 16.40 13.41 -15.05
N ILE A 96 16.25 12.12 -15.30
CA ILE A 96 15.35 11.24 -14.56
C ILE A 96 16.18 10.56 -13.47
N HIS A 97 15.66 10.57 -12.25
CA HIS A 97 16.31 9.99 -11.07
C HIS A 97 15.48 8.82 -10.56
N GLU A 98 16.13 7.72 -10.27
CA GLU A 98 15.46 6.56 -9.69
C GLU A 98 15.49 6.66 -8.15
N VAL A 99 14.38 6.32 -7.52
CA VAL A 99 14.32 5.99 -6.11
C VAL A 99 14.69 4.50 -6.02
N TRP A 100 15.96 4.26 -5.69
CA TRP A 100 16.52 2.90 -5.71
C TRP A 100 15.81 2.00 -4.70
N GLN A 101 15.50 0.80 -5.14
CA GLN A 101 14.96 -0.28 -4.31
C GLN A 101 16.01 -1.37 -4.18
N ASP A 102 16.25 -1.85 -2.98
CA ASP A 102 17.21 -2.92 -2.75
C ASP A 102 16.69 -4.25 -3.35
N PRO A 103 17.34 -4.79 -4.38
CA PRO A 103 16.91 -6.03 -4.99
C PRO A 103 17.09 -7.26 -4.08
N TYR A 104 17.85 -7.12 -2.99
CA TYR A 104 18.13 -8.19 -2.03
C TYR A 104 17.33 -8.07 -0.73
N GLY A 105 16.57 -6.98 -0.54
CA GLY A 105 15.74 -6.76 0.66
C GLY A 105 16.52 -6.54 1.95
N LEU A 106 17.82 -6.18 1.87
CA LEU A 106 18.67 -5.92 3.04
C LEU A 106 18.45 -4.50 3.58
N TYR A 107 18.09 -3.57 2.70
CA TYR A 107 17.83 -2.18 3.03
C TYR A 107 16.37 -1.81 2.74
N THR A 108 15.77 -1.08 3.64
CA THR A 108 14.45 -0.47 3.41
C THR A 108 14.63 0.91 2.78
N THR A 109 14.01 1.13 1.63
CA THR A 109 14.04 2.43 0.97
C THR A 109 12.96 3.33 1.55
N LEU A 110 13.34 4.56 1.93
CA LEU A 110 12.44 5.58 2.44
C LEU A 110 12.44 6.79 1.49
N PHE A 111 11.25 7.32 1.25
CA PHE A 111 11.05 8.55 0.49
C PHE A 111 10.21 9.51 1.30
N LEU A 112 10.83 10.56 1.88
CA LEU A 112 10.19 11.35 2.92
C LEU A 112 10.60 12.81 2.97
N GLY A 113 9.70 13.65 3.49
CA GLY A 113 9.96 15.00 3.96
C GLY A 113 10.06 15.04 5.48
N ILE A 114 11.00 15.80 6.00
CA ILE A 114 11.21 16.00 7.43
C ILE A 114 11.08 17.49 7.76
N ASN A 115 10.27 17.81 8.77
CA ASN A 115 10.25 19.09 9.43
C ASN A 115 10.95 18.93 10.80
N SER A 116 12.23 19.27 10.84
CA SER A 116 13.03 19.12 12.07
C SER A 116 12.67 20.12 13.17
N GLU A 117 12.07 21.28 12.82
CA GLU A 117 11.66 22.31 13.77
C GLU A 117 10.39 21.89 14.52
N GLN A 118 9.40 21.36 13.82
CA GLN A 118 8.14 20.88 14.41
C GLN A 118 8.24 19.41 14.84
N GLY A 119 9.32 18.70 14.51
CA GLY A 119 9.59 17.35 14.98
C GLY A 119 8.76 16.24 14.33
N PHE A 120 8.38 16.39 13.06
CA PHE A 120 7.62 15.39 12.32
C PHE A 120 8.23 15.03 10.96
N PHE A 121 7.80 13.92 10.42
CA PHE A 121 8.06 13.49 9.03
C PHE A 121 6.75 13.17 8.29
N VAL A 122 6.80 13.23 6.95
CA VAL A 122 5.77 12.69 6.05
C VAL A 122 6.47 11.85 4.98
N ALA A 123 6.07 10.60 4.84
CA ALA A 123 6.60 9.65 3.87
C ALA A 123 5.58 9.32 2.79
N ALA A 124 6.07 9.08 1.60
CA ALA A 124 5.31 8.60 0.45
C ALA A 124 5.88 7.26 -0.02
N ASP A 125 5.10 6.49 -0.77
CA ASP A 125 5.52 5.20 -1.29
C ASP A 125 6.71 5.36 -2.26
N PRO A 126 7.89 4.84 -1.93
CA PRO A 126 9.08 5.00 -2.76
C PRO A 126 8.94 4.33 -4.14
N ILE A 127 8.10 3.30 -4.29
CA ILE A 127 7.86 2.64 -5.58
C ILE A 127 7.09 3.57 -6.53
N LEU A 128 6.11 4.29 -6.01
CA LEU A 128 5.27 5.18 -6.81
C LEU A 128 6.00 6.47 -7.24
N HIS A 129 7.17 6.75 -6.64
CA HIS A 129 7.99 7.93 -6.93
C HIS A 129 9.31 7.62 -7.65
N GLY A 130 9.49 6.42 -8.13
CA GLY A 130 10.59 6.03 -8.99
C GLY A 130 10.08 5.52 -10.34
N PRO A 131 10.57 6.02 -11.48
CA PRO A 131 11.53 7.11 -11.66
C PRO A 131 10.91 8.51 -11.53
N THR A 132 11.68 9.48 -11.07
CA THR A 132 11.19 10.85 -10.85
C THR A 132 12.11 11.90 -11.47
N ARG A 133 11.57 13.07 -11.77
CA ARG A 133 12.36 14.25 -12.18
C ARG A 133 12.65 15.16 -11.00
N PHE A 134 13.63 16.01 -11.20
CA PHE A 134 13.91 17.12 -10.31
C PHE A 134 12.67 18.01 -10.13
N SER A 135 12.42 18.47 -8.90
CA SER A 135 11.31 19.37 -8.55
C SER A 135 9.90 18.76 -8.50
N VAL A 136 9.76 17.45 -8.41
CA VAL A 136 8.46 16.86 -8.02
C VAL A 136 8.19 17.17 -6.55
N SER A 137 6.98 17.63 -6.26
CA SER A 137 6.54 17.96 -4.90
C SER A 137 5.51 16.97 -4.41
N VAL A 138 5.64 16.59 -3.13
CA VAL A 138 4.62 15.88 -2.38
C VAL A 138 3.97 16.87 -1.44
N GLU A 139 2.68 17.18 -1.68
CA GLU A 139 1.94 18.17 -0.91
C GLU A 139 1.01 17.48 0.10
N PHE A 140 0.83 18.14 1.25
CA PHE A 140 -0.09 17.76 2.33
C PHE A 140 -0.61 19.04 3.02
N LYS A 141 -1.55 18.94 3.94
CA LYS A 141 -2.27 20.09 4.48
C LYS A 141 -2.00 20.32 5.97
N ASP A 142 -2.33 21.52 6.48
CA ASP A 142 -2.27 21.85 7.89
C ASP A 142 -3.04 20.82 8.74
N ALA A 143 -4.22 20.39 8.28
CA ALA A 143 -5.03 19.39 8.98
C ALA A 143 -4.28 18.04 9.13
N ASP A 144 -3.49 17.63 8.13
CA ASP A 144 -2.68 16.42 8.22
C ASP A 144 -1.57 16.60 9.27
N VAL A 145 -0.93 17.78 9.30
CA VAL A 145 0.09 18.12 10.30
C VAL A 145 -0.49 18.15 11.70
N GLU A 146 -1.67 18.74 11.91
CA GLU A 146 -2.38 18.73 13.19
C GLU A 146 -2.66 17.30 13.68
N GLN A 147 -3.09 16.42 12.79
CA GLN A 147 -3.28 15.00 13.12
C GLN A 147 -1.97 14.30 13.49
N ILE A 148 -0.90 14.55 12.74
CA ILE A 148 0.43 14.00 13.06
C ILE A 148 0.89 14.45 14.44
N LEU A 149 0.80 15.75 14.74
CA LEU A 149 1.29 16.31 16.01
C LEU A 149 0.43 15.89 17.20
N SER A 150 -0.89 15.74 17.02
CA SER A 150 -1.81 15.36 18.11
C SER A 150 -1.80 13.86 18.39
N ALA A 151 -1.85 13.02 17.34
CA ALA A 151 -1.91 11.57 17.47
C ALA A 151 -0.53 10.88 17.44
N GLY A 152 0.51 11.59 17.01
CA GLY A 152 1.87 11.07 16.86
C GLY A 152 2.08 10.24 15.58
N TRP A 153 1.01 9.73 14.98
CA TRP A 153 1.02 8.95 13.75
C TRP A 153 -0.30 9.14 13.00
N HIS A 154 -0.22 9.42 11.69
CA HIS A 154 -1.39 9.61 10.83
C HIS A 154 -1.09 9.09 9.43
N ALA A 155 -2.04 8.39 8.84
CA ALA A 155 -1.97 7.93 7.46
C ALA A 155 -3.23 8.35 6.70
N TRP A 156 -3.04 8.81 5.47
CA TRP A 156 -4.16 9.27 4.64
C TRP A 156 -3.91 9.01 3.16
N GLU A 157 -4.97 8.81 2.42
CA GLU A 157 -4.93 8.76 0.97
C GLU A 157 -4.89 10.18 0.39
N ARG A 158 -4.06 10.37 -0.60
CA ARG A 158 -4.10 11.56 -1.45
C ARG A 158 -4.18 11.17 -2.92
N GLU A 159 -4.86 12.01 -3.71
CA GLU A 159 -4.83 11.90 -5.15
C GLU A 159 -3.44 12.29 -5.66
N ARG A 160 -2.81 11.41 -6.45
CA ARG A 160 -1.56 11.72 -7.14
C ARG A 160 -1.89 12.71 -8.26
N ARG A 161 -1.14 13.77 -8.35
CA ARG A 161 -1.21 14.68 -9.49
C ARG A 161 -0.61 14.00 -10.73
N GLY A 162 -1.29 13.01 -11.25
CA GLY A 162 -1.09 12.48 -12.58
C GLY A 162 -1.43 13.57 -13.58
N GLY A 163 -0.68 13.67 -14.67
CA GLY A 163 -0.86 14.73 -15.63
C GLY A 163 -2.30 14.88 -16.08
N ASN A 164 -2.96 15.96 -15.68
CA ASN A 164 -4.27 16.33 -16.18
C ASN A 164 -4.14 16.59 -17.70
N PRO A 165 -4.72 15.77 -18.58
CA PRO A 165 -4.60 15.95 -20.04
C PRO A 165 -5.16 17.28 -20.52
N HIS A 166 -5.94 18.01 -19.68
CA HIS A 166 -6.51 19.30 -19.99
C HIS A 166 -5.73 20.51 -19.43
N ALA A 167 -4.66 20.29 -18.68
CA ALA A 167 -3.82 21.40 -18.22
C ALA A 167 -3.03 21.98 -19.40
N LYS A 168 -3.57 23.02 -20.04
CA LYS A 168 -2.88 23.86 -21.02
C LYS A 168 -1.70 24.61 -20.38
N ARG A 169 -0.68 23.94 -19.93
CA ARG A 169 0.55 24.57 -19.45
C ARG A 169 1.78 24.05 -20.16
N LYS A 170 2.54 25.00 -20.72
CA LYS A 170 3.80 24.87 -21.46
C LYS A 170 5.01 24.34 -20.63
N ARG A 171 4.80 23.68 -19.51
CA ARG A 171 5.83 22.89 -18.84
C ARG A 171 5.49 21.44 -19.07
N ALA A 172 6.40 20.73 -19.69
CA ALA A 172 6.31 19.29 -19.83
C ALA A 172 6.10 18.69 -18.43
N GLN A 173 4.83 18.44 -18.10
CA GLN A 173 4.50 17.63 -16.94
C GLN A 173 4.95 16.22 -17.27
N MET A 174 5.72 15.66 -16.39
CA MET A 174 6.03 14.26 -16.47
C MET A 174 4.81 13.40 -16.30
N PRO A 175 4.76 12.26 -16.99
CA PRO A 175 4.09 11.13 -16.45
C PRO A 175 4.71 10.87 -15.07
N THR A 176 3.98 11.12 -14.01
CA THR A 176 4.31 10.61 -12.69
C THR A 176 3.92 9.14 -12.74
N GLY A 177 4.89 8.29 -12.93
CA GLY A 177 4.67 6.87 -13.00
C GLY A 177 4.47 6.30 -14.42
N GLU A 178 4.65 5.02 -14.53
CA GLU A 178 4.34 4.24 -15.74
C GLU A 178 2.82 4.17 -15.93
N VAL A 179 2.40 3.93 -17.17
CA VAL A 179 0.99 3.61 -17.48
C VAL A 179 0.55 2.48 -16.55
N GLY A 180 -0.39 2.78 -15.66
CA GLY A 180 -0.90 1.82 -14.69
C GLY A 180 -0.66 2.14 -13.23
N ASP A 181 -0.02 3.26 -12.90
CA ASP A 181 0.12 3.68 -11.52
C ASP A 181 -1.23 4.01 -10.88
N PRO A 182 -1.42 3.71 -9.58
CA PRO A 182 -2.65 4.06 -8.89
C PRO A 182 -2.84 5.58 -8.87
N LEU A 183 -4.10 6.03 -9.04
CA LEU A 183 -4.46 7.45 -8.98
C LEU A 183 -4.28 8.02 -7.56
N PHE A 184 -4.26 7.18 -6.56
CA PHE A 184 -4.10 7.52 -5.16
C PHE A 184 -2.84 6.87 -4.60
N GLU A 185 -2.24 7.55 -3.65
CA GLU A 185 -1.18 7.02 -2.81
C GLU A 185 -1.53 7.22 -1.34
N VAL A 186 -0.89 6.47 -0.47
CA VAL A 186 -1.01 6.64 0.98
C VAL A 186 0.22 7.38 1.46
N LEU A 187 0.01 8.55 2.05
CA LEU A 187 1.03 9.25 2.81
C LEU A 187 0.95 8.82 4.27
N VAL A 188 2.12 8.74 4.90
CA VAL A 188 2.23 8.41 6.32
C VAL A 188 3.04 9.49 7.01
N GLY A 189 2.43 10.15 7.99
CA GLY A 189 3.10 11.14 8.83
C GLY A 189 3.31 10.62 10.24
N GLY A 190 4.43 11.02 10.86
CA GLY A 190 4.71 10.64 12.24
C GLY A 190 5.61 11.62 12.97
N ALA A 191 5.47 11.68 14.30
CA ALA A 191 6.43 12.35 15.15
C ALA A 191 7.77 11.58 15.15
N ARG A 192 8.90 12.27 15.43
CA ARG A 192 10.25 11.70 15.38
C ARG A 192 10.38 10.35 16.10
N LYS A 193 9.79 10.21 17.27
CA LYS A 193 9.81 8.96 18.07
C LYS A 193 9.24 7.74 17.33
N HIS A 194 8.42 7.95 16.29
CA HIS A 194 7.83 6.89 15.47
C HIS A 194 8.66 6.57 14.21
N PHE A 195 9.89 7.05 14.11
CA PHE A 195 10.70 6.85 12.91
C PHE A 195 11.01 5.37 12.66
N LEU A 196 11.28 4.57 13.70
CA LEU A 196 11.45 3.13 13.56
C LEU A 196 10.16 2.44 13.08
N ARG A 197 8.98 2.94 13.50
CA ARG A 197 7.68 2.48 13.00
C ARG A 197 7.55 2.72 11.49
N LEU A 198 8.00 3.88 10.98
CA LEU A 198 8.03 4.15 9.54
C LEU A 198 8.86 3.12 8.78
N ILE A 199 10.06 2.82 9.24
CA ILE A 199 10.97 1.86 8.59
C ILE A 199 10.30 0.49 8.46
N ARG A 200 9.62 0.04 9.51
CA ARG A 200 8.87 -1.22 9.50
C ARG A 200 7.68 -1.17 8.57
N PHE A 201 6.94 -0.07 8.61
CA PHE A 201 5.82 0.16 7.72
C PHE A 201 6.26 0.05 6.26
N GLU A 202 7.30 0.74 5.83
CA GLU A 202 7.78 0.70 4.45
C GLU A 202 8.31 -0.69 4.07
N ARG A 203 8.95 -1.42 4.98
CA ARG A 203 9.39 -2.79 4.75
C ARG A 203 8.22 -3.75 4.58
N GLU A 204 7.19 -3.62 5.41
CA GLU A 204 6.01 -4.48 5.40
C GLU A 204 5.05 -4.18 4.26
N THR A 205 5.05 -2.96 3.74
CA THR A 205 4.12 -2.53 2.69
C THR A 205 4.74 -2.41 1.31
N LEU A 206 5.97 -2.91 1.13
CA LEU A 206 6.68 -2.86 -0.13
C LEU A 206 5.90 -3.58 -1.24
N GLY A 207 5.42 -2.83 -2.24
CA GLY A 207 4.64 -3.36 -3.35
C GLY A 207 3.16 -3.59 -3.09
N GLU A 208 2.66 -3.24 -1.89
CA GLU A 208 1.25 -3.36 -1.56
C GLU A 208 0.40 -2.26 -2.20
N ALA A 209 -0.88 -2.56 -2.44
CA ALA A 209 -1.82 -1.59 -2.96
C ALA A 209 -2.13 -0.47 -1.93
N PRO A 210 -2.51 0.75 -2.39
CA PRO A 210 -2.78 1.86 -1.46
C PRO A 210 -3.77 1.53 -0.34
N GLY A 211 -4.83 0.78 -0.63
CA GLY A 211 -5.81 0.39 0.39
C GLY A 211 -5.23 -0.53 1.48
N ASP A 212 -4.31 -1.42 1.11
CA ASP A 212 -3.63 -2.30 2.06
C ASP A 212 -2.57 -1.53 2.85
N ARG A 213 -1.84 -0.62 2.21
CA ARG A 213 -0.93 0.31 2.90
C ARG A 213 -1.68 1.16 3.94
N GLN A 214 -2.86 1.72 3.61
CA GLN A 214 -3.68 2.47 4.55
C GLN A 214 -4.14 1.59 5.73
N TYR A 215 -4.61 0.39 5.44
CA TYR A 215 -5.02 -0.55 6.49
C TYR A 215 -3.88 -0.88 7.45
N ILE A 216 -2.69 -1.19 6.91
CA ILE A 216 -1.50 -1.50 7.71
C ILE A 216 -1.09 -0.28 8.54
N ALA A 217 -1.05 0.92 7.95
CA ALA A 217 -0.70 2.15 8.67
C ALA A 217 -1.62 2.45 9.85
N ASP A 218 -2.94 2.23 9.67
CA ASP A 218 -3.96 2.48 10.70
C ASP A 218 -3.90 1.48 11.86
N HIS A 219 -3.42 0.26 11.61
CA HIS A 219 -3.42 -0.82 12.60
C HIS A 219 -2.03 -1.16 13.16
N MET A 220 -0.96 -0.61 12.59
CA MET A 220 0.39 -0.81 13.09
C MET A 220 0.59 -0.04 14.40
N GLY A 221 0.74 -0.71 15.54
CA GLY A 221 1.07 -0.11 16.84
C GLY A 221 2.58 0.06 17.05
N ASP A 222 2.95 0.82 18.05
CA ASP A 222 4.36 0.96 18.45
C ASP A 222 4.89 -0.33 19.10
N ASP A 223 4.00 -1.12 19.70
CA ASP A 223 4.35 -2.31 20.50
C ASP A 223 4.62 -3.58 19.67
N SER A 224 4.48 -3.54 18.35
CA SER A 224 4.80 -4.69 17.49
C SER A 224 6.28 -5.10 17.53
N LEU A 225 7.06 -4.46 18.40
CA LEU A 225 8.50 -4.61 18.60
C LEU A 225 8.89 -5.54 19.74
N ALA A 226 8.02 -5.69 20.71
CA ALA A 226 8.43 -6.28 21.99
C ALA A 226 8.20 -7.79 22.10
N THR A 227 7.56 -8.44 21.12
CA THR A 227 6.94 -9.74 21.40
C THR A 227 7.36 -10.90 20.49
N VAL A 228 8.55 -10.92 19.93
CA VAL A 228 9.06 -12.17 19.31
C VAL A 228 9.74 -13.10 20.33
N THR A 229 9.97 -12.63 21.56
CA THR A 229 10.74 -13.40 22.56
C THR A 229 10.00 -13.73 23.85
N GLN A 230 8.67 -13.64 23.90
CA GLN A 230 7.94 -14.17 25.05
C GLN A 230 7.34 -15.55 24.73
N GLY A 231 8.04 -16.56 25.21
CA GLY A 231 7.43 -17.83 25.55
C GLY A 231 7.35 -18.86 24.44
N LEU A 232 8.40 -19.67 24.28
CA LEU A 232 8.18 -21.08 23.96
C LEU A 232 7.25 -21.65 25.06
N PRO A 233 6.08 -22.22 24.70
CA PRO A 233 5.20 -22.81 25.69
C PRO A 233 5.92 -23.96 26.42
N ALA A 234 5.79 -23.96 27.74
CA ALA A 234 6.30 -25.01 28.56
C ALA A 234 5.75 -26.38 28.09
N ALA A 235 6.60 -27.42 28.13
CA ALA A 235 6.21 -28.78 27.80
C ALA A 235 4.99 -29.21 28.65
N GLY A 236 3.84 -29.42 27.99
CA GLY A 236 2.63 -29.89 28.70
C GLY A 236 1.29 -29.52 28.03
N GLN A 237 1.25 -29.06 26.79
CA GLN A 237 -0.02 -28.82 26.08
C GLN A 237 -0.68 -30.15 25.61
N PRO A 238 -2.03 -30.22 25.60
CA PRO A 238 -2.75 -31.41 25.22
C PRO A 238 -2.46 -31.84 23.76
N PRO A 239 -2.45 -33.15 23.46
CA PRO A 239 -2.09 -33.68 22.15
C PRO A 239 -3.00 -33.26 20.99
N ASP A 240 -4.18 -32.75 21.26
CA ASP A 240 -5.16 -32.37 20.22
C ASP A 240 -4.84 -31.05 19.47
N ALA A 241 -3.95 -30.20 20.01
CA ALA A 241 -3.57 -28.93 19.38
C ALA A 241 -2.68 -29.07 18.13
N ARG A 242 -2.22 -30.28 17.79
CA ARG A 242 -1.35 -30.57 16.65
C ARG A 242 -2.03 -31.33 15.50
N LEU A 243 -3.34 -31.51 15.55
CA LEU A 243 -4.06 -32.31 14.53
C LEU A 243 -4.31 -31.55 13.21
N HIS A 244 -4.15 -30.25 13.20
CA HIS A 244 -4.33 -29.45 11.96
C HIS A 244 -3.09 -29.57 11.07
N ALA A 245 -3.30 -29.71 9.74
CA ALA A 245 -2.21 -29.87 8.76
C ALA A 245 -1.13 -28.77 8.87
N LEU A 246 -1.51 -27.51 9.07
CA LEU A 246 -0.58 -26.39 9.27
C LEU A 246 0.25 -26.54 10.56
N ALA A 247 -0.31 -27.12 11.62
CA ALA A 247 0.44 -27.36 12.85
C ALA A 247 1.55 -28.40 12.64
N THR A 248 1.27 -29.40 11.83
CA THR A 248 2.24 -30.43 11.45
C THR A 248 3.30 -29.86 10.49
N GLU A 249 2.86 -29.07 9.50
CA GLU A 249 3.74 -28.44 8.50
C GLU A 249 4.74 -27.45 9.13
N PHE A 250 4.27 -26.64 10.10
CA PHE A 250 5.10 -25.61 10.74
C PHE A 250 5.74 -26.04 12.06
N ASP A 251 5.47 -27.28 12.51
CA ASP A 251 5.88 -27.80 13.82
C ASP A 251 5.50 -26.85 14.99
N LEU A 252 4.30 -26.27 14.91
CA LEU A 252 3.74 -25.33 15.88
C LEU A 252 2.32 -25.73 16.27
N PRO A 253 1.85 -25.46 17.50
CA PRO A 253 0.45 -25.57 17.87
C PRO A 253 -0.44 -24.64 17.01
N VAL A 254 -1.70 -25.06 16.76
CA VAL A 254 -2.64 -24.29 15.92
C VAL A 254 -2.89 -22.89 16.48
N ASP A 255 -3.07 -22.78 17.79
CA ASP A 255 -3.24 -21.52 18.51
C ASP A 255 -2.03 -20.59 18.27
N ARG A 256 -0.81 -21.12 18.29
CA ARG A 256 0.38 -20.33 17.99
C ARG A 256 0.45 -19.88 16.52
N VAL A 257 0.00 -20.69 15.57
CA VAL A 257 -0.12 -20.30 14.16
C VAL A 257 -1.14 -19.15 14.02
N LEU A 258 -2.27 -19.25 14.74
CA LEU A 258 -3.28 -18.19 14.76
C LEU A 258 -2.78 -16.90 15.43
N ASP A 259 -2.00 -17.03 16.52
CA ASP A 259 -1.35 -15.89 17.17
C ASP A 259 -0.38 -15.19 16.22
N LEU A 260 0.43 -15.94 15.47
CA LEU A 260 1.33 -15.38 14.47
C LEU A 260 0.57 -14.60 13.38
N ILE A 261 -0.59 -15.10 12.95
CA ILE A 261 -1.47 -14.38 12.02
C ILE A 261 -2.02 -13.12 12.70
N ALA A 262 -2.41 -13.19 13.96
CA ALA A 262 -2.94 -12.07 14.72
C ALA A 262 -1.88 -11.00 15.02
N GLU A 263 -0.66 -11.40 15.31
CA GLU A 263 0.48 -10.53 15.63
C GLU A 263 1.09 -9.91 14.38
N ARG A 264 1.14 -10.66 13.26
CA ARG A 264 1.78 -10.23 12.01
C ARG A 264 0.73 -9.73 11.03
N ARG A 265 0.69 -8.44 10.84
CA ARG A 265 -0.36 -7.74 10.06
C ARG A 265 -0.38 -8.09 8.58
N MET A 266 0.79 -8.33 7.97
CA MET A 266 0.85 -8.80 6.59
C MET A 266 0.13 -10.13 6.41
N LEU A 267 0.30 -11.06 7.35
CA LEU A 267 -0.47 -12.30 7.34
C LEU A 267 -1.96 -12.02 7.53
N LYS A 268 -2.32 -11.04 8.37
CA LYS A 268 -3.71 -10.62 8.57
C LYS A 268 -4.35 -10.04 7.32
N VAL A 269 -3.61 -9.22 6.56
CA VAL A 269 -4.07 -8.67 5.27
C VAL A 269 -4.25 -9.78 4.24
N ALA A 270 -3.27 -10.67 4.09
CA ALA A 270 -3.35 -11.81 3.17
C ALA A 270 -4.52 -12.74 3.52
N VAL A 271 -4.69 -13.06 4.81
CA VAL A 271 -5.79 -13.90 5.29
C VAL A 271 -7.14 -13.22 5.09
N ARG A 272 -7.24 -11.89 5.25
CA ARG A 272 -8.48 -11.12 5.06
C ARG A 272 -9.06 -11.30 3.65
N GLY A 273 -8.22 -11.37 2.61
CA GLY A 273 -8.66 -11.67 1.24
C GLY A 273 -9.37 -13.01 1.20
N SER A 274 -8.70 -14.06 1.64
CA SER A 274 -9.24 -15.42 1.65
C SER A 274 -10.46 -15.58 2.57
N VAL A 275 -10.52 -14.84 3.68
CA VAL A 275 -11.70 -14.83 4.57
C VAL A 275 -12.89 -14.17 3.87
N ALA A 276 -12.69 -13.07 3.14
CA ALA A 276 -13.75 -12.44 2.37
C ALA A 276 -14.30 -13.38 1.28
N GLU A 277 -13.42 -14.08 0.56
CA GLU A 277 -13.81 -15.09 -0.44
C GLU A 277 -14.63 -16.24 0.18
N GLU A 278 -14.26 -16.70 1.39
CA GLU A 278 -15.01 -17.75 2.08
C GLU A 278 -16.40 -17.28 2.52
N HIS A 279 -16.52 -16.05 3.06
CA HIS A 279 -17.82 -15.45 3.37
C HIS A 279 -18.67 -15.25 2.13
N LEU A 280 -18.07 -14.81 1.01
CA LEU A 280 -18.75 -14.67 -0.28
C LEU A 280 -19.28 -16.02 -0.76
N LEU A 281 -18.41 -17.05 -0.76
CA LEU A 281 -18.78 -18.41 -1.17
C LEU A 281 -19.98 -18.93 -0.38
N ASN A 282 -19.93 -18.75 0.95
CA ASN A 282 -21.03 -19.17 1.83
C ASN A 282 -22.29 -18.36 1.57
N SER A 283 -22.20 -17.06 1.31
CA SER A 283 -23.35 -16.23 0.95
C SER A 283 -23.98 -16.65 -0.37
N LEU A 284 -23.16 -16.87 -1.41
CA LEU A 284 -23.65 -17.25 -2.75
C LEU A 284 -24.28 -18.65 -2.79
N ARG A 285 -23.82 -19.59 -1.97
CA ARG A 285 -24.41 -20.93 -1.87
C ARG A 285 -25.88 -20.93 -1.45
N HIS A 286 -26.30 -19.91 -0.70
CA HIS A 286 -27.66 -19.77 -0.20
C HIS A 286 -28.57 -18.98 -1.14
N VAL A 287 -28.07 -18.47 -2.27
CA VAL A 287 -28.88 -17.73 -3.24
C VAL A 287 -29.76 -18.71 -4.04
N PRO A 288 -31.08 -18.49 -4.11
CA PRO A 288 -31.96 -19.34 -4.88
C PRO A 288 -31.53 -19.44 -6.35
N GLY A 289 -31.46 -20.67 -6.88
CA GLY A 289 -31.01 -20.93 -8.25
C GLY A 289 -29.51 -21.12 -8.44
N VAL A 290 -28.72 -20.93 -7.41
CA VAL A 290 -27.29 -21.25 -7.42
C VAL A 290 -27.06 -22.72 -7.12
N SER A 291 -26.19 -23.33 -7.90
CA SER A 291 -25.69 -24.68 -7.70
C SER A 291 -24.18 -24.76 -8.03
N LYS A 292 -23.50 -25.80 -7.55
CA LYS A 292 -22.07 -26.04 -7.78
C LYS A 292 -21.18 -24.80 -7.50
N CYS A 293 -21.49 -24.06 -6.44
CA CYS A 293 -20.71 -22.91 -6.03
C CYS A 293 -19.41 -23.36 -5.35
N GLN A 294 -18.26 -23.02 -5.95
CA GLN A 294 -16.96 -23.48 -5.51
C GLN A 294 -15.89 -22.40 -5.69
N ARG A 295 -14.85 -22.48 -4.91
CA ARG A 295 -13.67 -21.63 -5.04
C ARG A 295 -12.82 -22.07 -6.23
N ILE A 296 -12.27 -21.12 -6.98
CA ILE A 296 -11.29 -21.39 -8.04
C ILE A 296 -9.90 -21.37 -7.39
N THR A 297 -9.16 -22.48 -7.54
CA THR A 297 -7.82 -22.63 -6.95
C THR A 297 -6.69 -22.39 -7.96
N ALA A 298 -7.01 -22.03 -9.20
CA ALA A 298 -6.02 -21.75 -10.22
C ALA A 298 -5.28 -20.44 -9.94
N GLU A 299 -3.96 -20.46 -9.99
CA GLU A 299 -3.15 -19.25 -9.89
C GLU A 299 -3.56 -18.22 -10.95
N ASN A 300 -3.76 -16.96 -10.54
CA ASN A 300 -4.24 -15.84 -11.36
C ASN A 300 -5.66 -16.01 -11.94
N GLY A 301 -6.46 -16.94 -11.45
CA GLY A 301 -7.89 -17.07 -11.74
C GLY A 301 -8.73 -16.09 -10.94
N SER A 302 -10.02 -16.00 -11.27
CA SER A 302 -11.02 -15.36 -10.41
C SER A 302 -11.34 -16.22 -9.19
N ASP A 303 -12.08 -15.67 -8.21
CA ASP A 303 -12.14 -16.28 -6.87
C ASP A 303 -13.22 -17.38 -6.75
N VAL A 304 -14.40 -17.18 -7.35
CA VAL A 304 -15.55 -18.09 -7.21
C VAL A 304 -16.17 -18.43 -8.56
N GLU A 305 -16.50 -19.69 -8.75
CA GLU A 305 -17.31 -20.18 -9.87
C GLU A 305 -18.59 -20.82 -9.35
N LEU A 306 -19.71 -20.55 -10.03
CA LEU A 306 -20.99 -21.13 -9.71
C LEU A 306 -21.83 -21.42 -10.96
N LEU A 307 -22.83 -22.27 -10.83
CA LEU A 307 -23.91 -22.40 -11.81
C LEU A 307 -25.15 -21.71 -11.25
N PHE A 308 -25.63 -20.70 -11.96
CA PHE A 308 -26.90 -20.03 -11.67
C PHE A 308 -27.91 -20.35 -12.77
N ARG A 309 -28.99 -21.06 -12.39
CA ARG A 309 -29.99 -21.58 -13.31
C ARG A 309 -29.40 -22.35 -14.50
N GLY A 310 -28.31 -23.09 -14.25
CA GLY A 310 -27.62 -23.89 -15.25
C GLY A 310 -26.57 -23.14 -16.08
N ARG A 311 -26.48 -21.81 -16.00
CA ARG A 311 -25.43 -21.00 -16.64
C ARG A 311 -24.24 -20.82 -15.70
N ARG A 312 -23.03 -21.00 -16.23
CA ARG A 312 -21.79 -20.75 -15.52
C ARG A 312 -21.61 -19.25 -15.29
N VAL A 313 -21.30 -18.85 -14.06
CA VAL A 313 -20.98 -17.47 -13.68
C VAL A 313 -19.68 -17.47 -12.88
N VAL A 314 -18.78 -16.59 -13.25
CA VAL A 314 -17.48 -16.37 -12.58
C VAL A 314 -17.55 -15.07 -11.80
N VAL A 315 -17.15 -15.11 -10.53
CA VAL A 315 -17.23 -13.98 -9.60
C VAL A 315 -15.84 -13.64 -9.07
N GLU A 316 -15.49 -12.37 -9.13
CA GLU A 316 -14.28 -11.82 -8.52
C GLU A 316 -14.63 -11.13 -7.21
N CYS A 317 -13.91 -11.44 -6.13
CA CYS A 317 -14.07 -10.86 -4.79
C CYS A 317 -13.03 -9.76 -4.57
N LYS A 318 -13.44 -8.58 -4.14
CA LYS A 318 -12.51 -7.50 -3.77
C LYS A 318 -12.89 -6.89 -2.44
N ASN A 319 -11.89 -6.64 -1.59
CA ASN A 319 -12.10 -5.88 -0.36
C ASN A 319 -12.22 -4.39 -0.68
N SER A 320 -13.17 -3.70 -0.03
CA SER A 320 -13.25 -2.25 -0.10
C SER A 320 -12.09 -1.60 0.64
N SER A 321 -11.69 -0.42 0.18
CA SER A 321 -10.88 0.50 0.97
C SER A 321 -11.65 0.96 2.20
N ARG A 322 -10.95 1.19 3.31
CA ARG A 322 -11.56 1.75 4.53
C ARG A 322 -12.03 3.18 4.32
N ASN A 323 -11.30 3.92 3.48
CA ASN A 323 -11.62 5.31 3.21
C ASN A 323 -12.71 5.45 2.16
N ARG A 324 -13.66 6.34 2.44
CA ARG A 324 -14.71 6.72 1.50
C ARG A 324 -14.21 7.87 0.61
N THR A 325 -14.80 7.99 -0.56
CA THR A 325 -14.58 9.16 -1.43
C THR A 325 -15.08 10.44 -0.75
N ALA A 326 -14.70 11.61 -1.26
CA ALA A 326 -15.24 12.90 -0.80
C ALA A 326 -16.78 12.98 -0.87
N ALA A 327 -17.41 12.21 -1.76
CA ALA A 327 -18.86 12.05 -1.85
C ALA A 327 -19.44 10.98 -0.90
N GLY A 328 -18.63 10.41 0.00
CA GLY A 328 -19.05 9.40 0.95
C GLY A 328 -19.21 7.98 0.39
N LEU A 329 -18.91 7.75 -0.88
CA LEU A 329 -19.00 6.43 -1.51
C LEU A 329 -17.84 5.53 -1.08
N MET A 330 -18.12 4.24 -0.87
CA MET A 330 -17.10 3.21 -0.72
C MET A 330 -16.41 2.95 -2.06
N LYS A 331 -15.20 2.43 -2.04
CA LYS A 331 -14.42 2.12 -3.25
C LYS A 331 -13.64 0.83 -3.09
N ILE A 332 -13.32 0.21 -4.21
CA ILE A 332 -12.41 -0.93 -4.29
C ILE A 332 -11.22 -0.57 -5.18
N ASP A 333 -10.04 -1.08 -4.85
CA ASP A 333 -8.88 -1.06 -5.73
C ASP A 333 -8.90 -2.37 -6.54
N PHE A 334 -9.10 -2.21 -7.84
CA PHE A 334 -9.48 -3.29 -8.74
C PHE A 334 -8.35 -3.65 -9.70
N GLN A 335 -7.27 -4.18 -9.16
CA GLN A 335 -6.10 -4.57 -9.93
C GLN A 335 -5.46 -5.85 -9.38
N ARG A 336 -4.62 -6.48 -10.20
CA ARG A 336 -3.79 -7.62 -9.81
C ARG A 336 -2.55 -7.15 -9.07
N THR A 337 -2.02 -7.95 -8.19
CA THR A 337 -0.84 -7.62 -7.37
C THR A 337 0.41 -7.34 -8.22
N ARG A 338 0.56 -8.00 -9.36
CA ARG A 338 1.74 -7.85 -10.22
C ARG A 338 1.36 -7.68 -11.69
N ALA A 339 2.10 -6.83 -12.41
CA ALA A 339 2.06 -6.77 -13.86
C ALA A 339 2.99 -7.84 -14.48
N ALA A 340 2.64 -8.32 -15.66
CA ALA A 340 3.57 -9.13 -16.46
C ALA A 340 4.74 -8.25 -16.92
N LYS A 341 5.95 -8.85 -17.01
CA LYS A 341 7.14 -8.13 -17.43
C LYS A 341 6.96 -7.56 -18.85
N GLY A 342 7.04 -6.24 -18.97
CA GLY A 342 6.94 -5.52 -20.24
C GLY A 342 5.50 -5.13 -20.65
N ASP A 343 4.48 -5.46 -19.87
CA ASP A 343 3.10 -5.05 -20.12
C ASP A 343 2.46 -4.48 -18.85
N PRO A 344 2.53 -3.15 -18.62
CA PRO A 344 1.92 -2.49 -17.47
C PRO A 344 0.41 -2.68 -17.40
N CYS A 345 -0.28 -2.77 -18.56
CA CYS A 345 -1.73 -2.94 -18.63
C CYS A 345 -2.19 -4.35 -18.18
N SER A 346 -1.28 -5.31 -18.05
CA SER A 346 -1.59 -6.65 -17.57
C SER A 346 -2.01 -6.71 -16.09
N ARG A 347 -1.74 -5.64 -15.30
CA ARG A 347 -2.27 -5.51 -13.93
C ARG A 347 -3.79 -5.37 -13.89
N TYR A 348 -4.38 -4.81 -14.93
CA TYR A 348 -5.80 -4.52 -14.95
C TYR A 348 -6.61 -5.69 -15.48
N TYR A 349 -7.77 -5.86 -14.90
CA TYR A 349 -8.72 -6.86 -15.35
C TYR A 349 -9.31 -6.50 -16.72
N SER A 350 -9.62 -7.53 -17.48
CA SER A 350 -10.43 -7.41 -18.69
C SER A 350 -11.89 -7.68 -18.34
N PRO A 351 -12.86 -7.05 -19.02
CA PRO A 351 -14.28 -7.40 -18.88
C PRO A 351 -14.61 -8.86 -19.13
N LYS A 352 -13.67 -9.63 -19.70
CA LYS A 352 -13.81 -11.07 -19.99
C LYS A 352 -13.27 -11.98 -18.90
N ASP A 353 -12.59 -11.42 -17.88
CA ASP A 353 -11.95 -12.24 -16.86
C ASP A 353 -12.98 -12.86 -15.88
N PHE A 354 -14.12 -12.20 -15.67
CA PHE A 354 -15.23 -12.63 -14.82
C PHE A 354 -16.53 -11.95 -15.22
N ASP A 355 -17.67 -12.47 -14.74
CA ASP A 355 -19.01 -11.98 -15.08
C ASP A 355 -19.55 -10.99 -14.04
N LEU A 356 -19.15 -11.16 -12.78
CA LEU A 356 -19.65 -10.41 -11.63
C LEU A 356 -18.52 -10.03 -10.69
N VAL A 357 -18.56 -8.81 -10.15
CA VAL A 357 -17.71 -8.36 -9.06
C VAL A 357 -18.50 -8.37 -7.76
N ALA A 358 -17.91 -8.91 -6.70
CA ALA A 358 -18.41 -8.84 -5.34
C ALA A 358 -17.44 -8.01 -4.47
N ALA A 359 -17.87 -6.83 -4.05
CA ALA A 359 -17.11 -5.94 -3.17
C ALA A 359 -17.46 -6.25 -1.71
N CYS A 360 -16.50 -6.80 -0.96
CA CYS A 360 -16.60 -6.97 0.48
C CYS A 360 -16.43 -5.62 1.17
N VAL A 361 -17.43 -5.16 1.91
CA VAL A 361 -17.42 -3.85 2.56
C VAL A 361 -17.05 -3.89 4.05
N HIS A 362 -16.50 -4.99 4.51
CA HIS A 362 -16.10 -5.19 5.91
C HIS A 362 -15.19 -4.08 6.42
N ALA A 363 -14.26 -3.60 5.61
CA ALA A 363 -13.34 -2.52 6.01
C ALA A 363 -14.04 -1.20 6.36
N CYS A 364 -15.25 -0.96 5.81
CA CYS A 364 -16.05 0.25 6.04
C CYS A 364 -17.19 0.06 7.04
N THR A 365 -17.66 -1.17 7.26
CA THR A 365 -18.91 -1.47 7.98
C THR A 365 -18.72 -2.42 9.16
N GLU A 366 -17.54 -3.05 9.26
CA GLU A 366 -17.23 -4.13 10.22
C GLU A 366 -18.13 -5.37 10.08
N LYS A 367 -18.85 -5.48 8.95
CA LYS A 367 -19.71 -6.60 8.62
C LYS A 367 -19.27 -7.25 7.32
N TRP A 368 -19.34 -8.57 7.23
CA TRP A 368 -19.04 -9.33 6.01
C TRP A 368 -20.18 -9.24 5.01
N ASP A 369 -20.54 -7.99 4.64
CA ASP A 369 -21.57 -7.69 3.64
C ASP A 369 -20.90 -7.47 2.29
N PHE A 370 -21.67 -7.72 1.21
CA PHE A 370 -21.19 -7.62 -0.15
C PHE A 370 -22.09 -6.72 -0.99
N TRP A 371 -21.46 -5.95 -1.87
CA TRP A 371 -22.10 -5.26 -2.97
C TRP A 371 -21.67 -5.92 -4.26
N TYR A 372 -22.61 -6.07 -5.18
CA TYR A 372 -22.43 -6.77 -6.43
C TYR A 372 -22.64 -5.83 -7.62
N ALA A 373 -21.79 -5.93 -8.65
CA ALA A 373 -21.98 -5.27 -9.94
C ALA A 373 -21.62 -6.23 -11.08
N PRO A 374 -22.47 -6.33 -12.11
CA PRO A 374 -22.11 -7.02 -13.35
C PRO A 374 -20.88 -6.36 -13.98
N THR A 375 -19.93 -7.15 -14.44
CA THR A 375 -18.67 -6.62 -15.03
C THR A 375 -18.94 -5.72 -16.23
N SER A 376 -20.00 -5.99 -16.99
CA SER A 376 -20.44 -5.18 -18.13
C SER A 376 -20.85 -3.75 -17.77
N THR A 377 -21.13 -3.45 -16.50
CA THR A 377 -21.51 -2.11 -16.01
C THR A 377 -20.33 -1.30 -15.51
N LEU A 378 -19.14 -1.92 -15.41
CA LEU A 378 -17.94 -1.26 -14.91
C LEU A 378 -17.30 -0.38 -15.99
N THR A 379 -16.71 0.73 -15.56
CA THR A 379 -16.06 1.69 -16.45
C THR A 379 -14.75 1.10 -17.00
N GLY A 380 -14.54 1.29 -18.30
CA GLY A 380 -13.27 0.99 -18.96
C GLY A 380 -12.20 2.04 -18.62
N ARG A 381 -10.96 1.66 -18.81
CA ARG A 381 -9.79 2.49 -18.58
C ARG A 381 -9.30 3.13 -19.89
N ASP A 382 -9.15 4.46 -19.92
CA ASP A 382 -8.80 5.21 -21.14
C ASP A 382 -7.35 4.94 -21.59
N ASP A 383 -6.42 4.82 -20.63
CA ASP A 383 -4.99 4.62 -20.89
C ASP A 383 -4.59 3.15 -21.14
N CYS A 384 -5.51 2.20 -20.91
CA CYS A 384 -5.35 0.78 -21.21
C CYS A 384 -6.61 0.25 -21.90
N PRO A 385 -6.77 0.43 -23.22
CA PRO A 385 -7.97 0.01 -23.96
C PRO A 385 -8.31 -1.46 -23.74
N GLY A 386 -9.58 -1.75 -23.47
CA GLY A 386 -10.06 -3.10 -23.18
C GLY A 386 -9.82 -3.59 -21.76
N LYS A 387 -9.33 -2.73 -20.88
CA LYS A 387 -9.17 -2.99 -19.45
C LYS A 387 -10.20 -2.20 -18.63
N LEU A 388 -10.51 -2.72 -17.44
CA LEU A 388 -11.37 -2.07 -16.45
C LEU A 388 -10.57 -1.04 -15.64
N ASP A 389 -11.25 0.02 -15.20
CA ASP A 389 -10.67 0.98 -14.28
C ASP A 389 -10.34 0.27 -12.95
N ASN A 390 -9.22 0.67 -12.34
CA ASN A 390 -8.77 0.10 -11.07
C ASN A 390 -9.40 0.78 -9.84
N ASN A 391 -9.88 2.00 -9.96
CA ASN A 391 -10.49 2.74 -8.86
C ASN A 391 -12.00 2.77 -9.01
N VAL A 392 -12.65 1.68 -8.62
CA VAL A 392 -14.08 1.51 -8.81
C VAL A 392 -14.84 1.97 -7.56
N LYS A 393 -15.74 2.94 -7.75
CA LYS A 393 -16.65 3.43 -6.72
C LYS A 393 -17.87 2.51 -6.61
N ILE A 394 -18.26 2.18 -5.38
CA ILE A 394 -19.47 1.43 -5.11
C ILE A 394 -20.64 2.43 -5.09
N ASP A 395 -21.20 2.68 -6.28
CA ASP A 395 -22.33 3.57 -6.46
C ASP A 395 -23.63 2.76 -6.38
N PRO A 396 -24.56 3.06 -5.44
CA PRO A 396 -25.84 2.36 -5.33
C PRO A 396 -26.70 2.37 -6.60
N ALA A 397 -26.44 3.28 -7.55
CA ALA A 397 -27.12 3.29 -8.85
C ALA A 397 -26.70 2.13 -9.76
N LEU A 398 -25.47 1.62 -9.58
CA LEU A 398 -24.88 0.56 -10.41
C LEU A 398 -24.64 -0.73 -9.62
N TRP A 399 -24.54 -0.63 -8.29
CA TRP A 399 -24.25 -1.74 -7.39
C TRP A 399 -25.46 -2.11 -6.54
N THR A 400 -25.63 -3.38 -6.24
CA THR A 400 -26.70 -3.88 -5.38
C THR A 400 -26.16 -4.82 -4.30
N GLN A 401 -26.78 -4.83 -3.12
CA GLN A 401 -26.53 -5.84 -2.09
C GLN A 401 -27.30 -7.15 -2.33
N ASN A 402 -28.20 -7.15 -3.29
CA ASN A 402 -29.00 -8.33 -3.62
C ASN A 402 -28.27 -9.20 -4.68
N ALA A 403 -27.59 -10.25 -4.20
CA ALA A 403 -26.87 -11.19 -5.06
C ALA A 403 -27.77 -11.85 -6.13
N LEU A 404 -29.04 -12.18 -5.80
CA LEU A 404 -29.98 -12.76 -6.74
C LEU A 404 -30.27 -11.81 -7.92
N ALA A 405 -30.52 -10.54 -7.62
CA ALA A 405 -30.79 -9.53 -8.66
C ALA A 405 -29.55 -9.32 -9.55
N ALA A 406 -28.35 -9.31 -8.99
CA ALA A 406 -27.11 -9.19 -9.75
C ALA A 406 -26.88 -10.41 -10.68
N LEU A 407 -27.11 -11.61 -10.18
CA LEU A 407 -27.01 -12.85 -10.97
C LEU A 407 -28.08 -12.94 -12.06
N ASP A 408 -29.31 -12.49 -11.77
CA ASP A 408 -30.38 -12.41 -12.78
C ASP A 408 -29.98 -11.48 -13.93
N TYR A 409 -29.37 -10.33 -13.63
CA TYR A 409 -28.89 -9.41 -14.65
C TYR A 409 -27.80 -10.05 -15.52
N VAL A 410 -26.77 -10.68 -14.89
CA VAL A 410 -25.66 -11.35 -15.61
C VAL A 410 -26.17 -12.44 -16.55
N VAL A 411 -27.22 -13.17 -16.17
CA VAL A 411 -27.74 -14.27 -17.00
C VAL A 411 -28.70 -13.76 -18.11
N ALA A 412 -29.31 -12.58 -17.93
CA ALA A 412 -30.17 -11.97 -18.94
C ALA A 412 -29.36 -11.19 -20.01
N SER A 413 -28.12 -10.79 -19.71
CA SER A 413 -27.19 -10.10 -20.63
C SER A 413 -26.44 -11.10 -21.50
#